data_a07c0b5eac0c9d982b327e5ec6bdf8f7
#
_entry.id   a07c0b5eac0c9d982b327e5ec6bdf8f7
#
_cell.length_a   1.000
_cell.length_b   1.000
_cell.length_c   1.000
_cell.angle_alpha   90.00
_cell.angle_beta   90.00
_cell.angle_gamma   90.00
#
_symmetry.space_group_name_H-M   'P 1'
#
loop_
_entity.id
_entity.type
_entity.pdbx_description
1 polymer ?
#
loop_
_entity_poly.entity_id
_entity_poly.type
_entity_poly.pdbx_seq_one_letter_code
_entity_poly.pdbx_strand_id
1 'polypeptide(L)'
;MPKNLEDYIKIYPTLDKEFCDKIRSELEEVSWKQHVFYNASGEYVTQSGNRELDVSWDEIPSRAELTQKVWETVSKYVLEDFKNPYFNGWAGFTHIRFNRYHPDRLMALHCDHIHDMFDGQRKGIPTLTILGLLNDDYEGGEFLMFDEEKEIKFKAGDIMVFPSVFLYPHKVAPVTKGVRDAFVSWVW
;
A
#
# COMPACT_ATOMS: atom_id res chain seq x y z
N MET A 1 5.92 -6.67 24.66
CA MET A 1 5.59 -7.86 23.85
C MET A 1 4.31 -7.54 23.12
N PRO A 2 4.28 -7.66 21.81
CA PRO A 2 3.07 -7.45 21.02
C PRO A 2 2.06 -8.51 21.45
N LYS A 3 0.82 -8.13 21.54
CA LYS A 3 -0.21 -8.95 22.17
C LYS A 3 -1.42 -9.06 21.29
N ASN A 4 -1.61 -8.10 20.38
CA ASN A 4 -2.70 -8.03 19.43
C ASN A 4 -2.16 -7.77 18.03
N LEU A 5 -2.89 -8.18 17.00
CA LEU A 5 -2.52 -7.93 15.62
C LEU A 5 -2.37 -6.43 15.31
N GLU A 6 -3.19 -5.60 15.92
CA GLU A 6 -3.14 -4.13 15.76
C GLU A 6 -1.81 -3.50 16.22
N ASP A 7 -1.13 -4.11 17.18
CA ASP A 7 0.15 -3.59 17.68
C ASP A 7 1.24 -3.54 16.59
N TYR A 8 1.06 -4.36 15.54
CA TYR A 8 1.97 -4.42 14.38
C TYR A 8 1.62 -3.45 13.24
N ILE A 9 0.53 -2.72 13.36
CA ILE A 9 0.16 -1.66 12.41
C ILE A 9 0.75 -0.36 12.93
N LYS A 10 1.64 0.27 12.15
CA LYS A 10 2.25 1.55 12.53
C LYS A 10 2.02 2.58 11.44
N ILE A 11 1.76 3.80 11.86
CA ILE A 11 1.51 4.94 10.99
C ILE A 11 2.56 6.02 11.31
N TYR A 12 3.23 6.51 10.29
CA TYR A 12 4.29 7.50 10.40
C TYR A 12 3.96 8.73 9.56
N PRO A 13 3.90 9.93 10.15
CA PRO A 13 3.73 11.20 9.40
C PRO A 13 5.07 11.54 8.72
N THR A 14 5.28 11.00 7.53
CA THR A 14 6.58 11.02 6.85
C THR A 14 6.68 12.07 5.76
N LEU A 15 5.59 12.30 5.01
CA LEU A 15 5.58 13.23 3.88
C LEU A 15 4.89 14.53 4.30
N ASP A 16 5.44 15.65 3.91
CA ASP A 16 4.73 16.93 4.04
C ASP A 16 3.73 17.14 2.89
N LYS A 17 2.87 18.12 3.06
CA LYS A 17 1.82 18.42 2.09
C LYS A 17 2.40 18.83 0.73
N GLU A 18 3.46 19.63 0.72
CA GLU A 18 4.08 20.12 -0.50
C GLU A 18 4.62 18.94 -1.35
N PHE A 19 5.26 17.98 -0.71
CA PHE A 19 5.77 16.79 -1.39
C PHE A 19 4.63 15.89 -1.88
N CYS A 20 3.55 15.74 -1.13
CA CYS A 20 2.36 15.01 -1.58
C CYS A 20 1.72 15.67 -2.81
N ASP A 21 1.55 16.99 -2.79
CA ASP A 21 0.98 17.77 -3.90
C ASP A 21 1.87 17.67 -5.14
N LYS A 22 3.20 17.71 -4.96
CA LYS A 22 4.17 17.53 -6.06
C LYS A 22 4.04 16.15 -6.70
N ILE A 23 4.01 15.07 -5.90
CA ILE A 23 3.81 13.71 -6.42
C ILE A 23 2.49 13.64 -7.18
N ARG A 24 1.39 14.13 -6.63
CA ARG A 24 0.08 14.12 -7.30
C ARG A 24 0.11 14.85 -8.64
N SER A 25 0.80 15.98 -8.72
CA SER A 25 0.99 16.70 -9.99
C SER A 25 1.75 15.87 -11.02
N GLU A 26 2.81 15.16 -10.60
CA GLU A 26 3.58 14.28 -11.47
C GLU A 26 2.75 13.07 -11.94
N LEU A 27 1.81 12.60 -11.13
CA LEU A 27 0.89 11.49 -11.45
C LEU A 27 -0.16 11.84 -12.51
N GLU A 28 -0.33 13.10 -12.90
CA GLU A 28 -1.19 13.48 -14.03
C GLU A 28 -0.62 13.08 -15.40
N GLU A 29 0.70 12.84 -15.46
CA GLU A 29 1.42 12.51 -16.71
C GLU A 29 1.70 11.00 -16.86
N VAL A 30 1.33 10.16 -15.89
CA VAL A 30 1.61 8.72 -15.94
C VAL A 30 0.49 7.93 -16.63
N SER A 31 0.83 6.73 -17.08
CA SER A 31 -0.14 5.79 -17.65
C SER A 31 -0.83 4.98 -16.55
N TRP A 32 -2.14 4.97 -16.56
CA TRP A 32 -2.95 4.20 -15.62
C TRP A 32 -3.51 2.94 -16.27
N LYS A 33 -3.54 1.85 -15.49
CA LYS A 33 -4.17 0.58 -15.88
C LYS A 33 -5.08 0.12 -14.75
N GLN A 34 -6.23 -0.47 -15.08
CA GLN A 34 -7.08 -1.07 -14.08
C GLN A 34 -6.34 -2.19 -13.34
N HIS A 35 -6.46 -2.20 -12.01
CA HIS A 35 -5.92 -3.27 -11.17
C HIS A 35 -6.63 -4.59 -11.45
N VAL A 36 -5.87 -5.67 -11.39
CA VAL A 36 -6.35 -7.04 -11.49
C VAL A 36 -5.71 -7.90 -10.40
N PHE A 37 -6.40 -8.94 -9.99
CA PHE A 37 -5.88 -9.96 -9.09
C PHE A 37 -5.43 -11.17 -9.88
N TYR A 38 -4.58 -11.99 -9.26
CA TYR A 38 -4.25 -13.33 -9.76
C TYR A 38 -5.09 -14.36 -9.02
N ASN A 39 -5.69 -15.29 -9.73
CA ASN A 39 -6.30 -16.47 -9.13
C ASN A 39 -5.25 -17.57 -8.89
N ALA A 40 -5.66 -18.67 -8.26
CA ALA A 40 -4.77 -19.81 -7.99
C ALA A 40 -4.21 -20.49 -9.26
N SER A 41 -4.78 -20.21 -10.43
CA SER A 41 -4.30 -20.71 -11.73
C SER A 41 -3.35 -19.72 -12.43
N GLY A 42 -3.03 -18.57 -11.79
CA GLY A 42 -2.20 -17.53 -12.38
C GLY A 42 -2.92 -16.67 -13.43
N GLU A 43 -4.25 -16.73 -13.50
CA GLU A 43 -5.04 -15.93 -14.44
C GLU A 43 -5.41 -14.58 -13.81
N TYR A 44 -5.47 -13.55 -14.65
CA TYR A 44 -5.94 -12.23 -14.25
C TYR A 44 -7.45 -12.23 -14.04
N VAL A 45 -7.90 -11.81 -12.86
CA VAL A 45 -9.32 -11.71 -12.51
C VAL A 45 -9.62 -10.37 -11.83
N THR A 46 -10.86 -9.91 -11.96
CA THR A 46 -11.40 -8.80 -11.17
C THR A 46 -12.34 -9.37 -10.10
N GLN A 47 -12.27 -8.87 -8.88
CA GLN A 47 -13.13 -9.34 -7.78
C GLN A 47 -14.40 -8.49 -7.66
N SER A 48 -14.36 -7.25 -8.12
CA SER A 48 -15.45 -6.27 -7.97
C SER A 48 -16.01 -5.82 -9.33
N GLY A 49 -15.92 -6.66 -10.34
CA GLY A 49 -16.25 -6.28 -11.71
C GLY A 49 -15.30 -5.17 -12.20
N ASN A 50 -15.81 -4.16 -12.87
CA ASN A 50 -15.00 -3.06 -13.38
C ASN A 50 -14.77 -1.91 -12.33
N ARG A 51 -14.94 -2.20 -11.05
CA ARG A 51 -14.81 -1.20 -9.97
C ARG A 51 -13.44 -1.20 -9.29
N GLU A 52 -12.52 -2.00 -9.77
CA GLU A 52 -11.15 -1.98 -9.26
C GLU A 52 -10.47 -0.64 -9.53
N LEU A 53 -9.58 -0.26 -8.60
CA LEU A 53 -8.76 0.96 -8.72
C LEU A 53 -7.89 0.94 -9.98
N ASP A 54 -7.32 2.09 -10.32
CA ASP A 54 -6.30 2.21 -11.33
C ASP A 54 -4.91 2.21 -10.69
N VAL A 55 -3.94 1.58 -11.35
CA VAL A 55 -2.56 1.45 -10.88
C VAL A 55 -1.56 1.95 -11.92
N SER A 56 -0.44 2.49 -11.45
CA SER A 56 0.70 2.86 -12.28
C SER A 56 2.01 2.43 -11.64
N TRP A 57 2.93 1.97 -12.48
CA TRP A 57 4.32 1.64 -12.13
C TRP A 57 5.30 2.60 -12.80
N ASP A 58 4.78 3.62 -13.49
CA ASP A 58 5.60 4.54 -14.27
C ASP A 58 6.55 5.33 -13.36
N GLU A 59 7.70 5.70 -13.92
CA GLU A 59 8.65 6.56 -13.24
C GLU A 59 8.11 7.99 -13.15
N ILE A 60 8.34 8.61 -11.99
CA ILE A 60 8.06 10.02 -11.75
C ILE A 60 9.32 10.72 -11.21
N PRO A 61 9.50 12.03 -11.44
CA PRO A 61 10.67 12.77 -10.95
C PRO A 61 10.93 12.63 -9.45
N SER A 62 9.87 12.58 -8.63
CA SER A 62 9.98 12.46 -7.17
C SER A 62 10.23 11.05 -6.66
N ARG A 63 10.31 10.03 -7.54
CA ARG A 63 10.41 8.62 -7.10
C ARG A 63 11.63 8.33 -6.22
N ALA A 64 12.80 8.88 -6.56
CA ALA A 64 14.01 8.61 -5.77
C ALA A 64 13.89 9.14 -4.33
N GLU A 65 13.34 10.33 -4.17
CA GLU A 65 13.09 10.92 -2.86
C GLU A 65 12.02 10.14 -2.08
N LEU A 66 10.92 9.76 -2.74
CA LEU A 66 9.88 8.93 -2.13
C LEU A 66 10.44 7.57 -1.69
N THR A 67 11.27 6.95 -2.52
CA THR A 67 11.94 5.68 -2.19
C THR A 67 12.81 5.82 -0.94
N GLN A 68 13.55 6.91 -0.79
CA GLN A 68 14.36 7.19 0.40
C GLN A 68 13.49 7.34 1.66
N LYS A 69 12.37 8.06 1.57
CA LYS A 69 11.43 8.24 2.69
C LYS A 69 10.76 6.92 3.10
N VAL A 70 10.43 6.08 2.13
CA VAL A 70 9.93 4.72 2.38
C VAL A 70 11.00 3.87 3.10
N TRP A 71 12.24 3.92 2.64
CA TRP A 71 13.36 3.23 3.28
C TRP A 71 13.54 3.63 4.74
N GLU A 72 13.54 4.92 5.02
CA GLU A 72 13.67 5.46 6.38
C GLU A 72 12.51 5.00 7.28
N THR A 73 11.29 4.99 6.74
CA THR A 73 10.09 4.55 7.47
C THR A 73 10.16 3.05 7.82
N VAL A 74 10.54 2.22 6.87
CA VAL A 74 10.68 0.78 7.10
C VAL A 74 11.82 0.49 8.08
N SER A 75 12.94 1.21 7.95
CA SER A 75 14.06 1.09 8.88
C SER A 75 13.64 1.42 10.31
N LYS A 76 12.86 2.49 10.49
CA LYS A 76 12.30 2.84 11.80
C LYS A 76 11.37 1.76 12.34
N TYR A 77 10.45 1.26 11.52
CA TYR A 77 9.55 0.16 11.90
C TYR A 77 10.33 -1.06 12.39
N VAL A 78 11.32 -1.53 11.62
CA VAL A 78 12.06 -2.75 11.90
C VAL A 78 13.05 -2.58 13.07
N LEU A 79 13.82 -1.49 13.06
CA LEU A 79 14.97 -1.33 13.97
C LEU A 79 14.61 -0.64 15.28
N GLU A 80 13.62 0.24 15.29
CA GLU A 80 13.29 1.05 16.44
C GLU A 80 12.01 0.57 17.15
N ASP A 81 10.92 0.33 16.42
CA ASP A 81 9.62 0.02 17.03
C ASP A 81 9.47 -1.45 17.39
N PHE A 82 9.93 -2.36 16.54
CA PHE A 82 9.79 -3.78 16.80
C PHE A 82 11.03 -4.39 17.47
N LYS A 83 12.24 -4.03 17.04
CA LYS A 83 13.50 -4.58 17.58
C LYS A 83 13.43 -6.11 17.72
N ASN A 84 12.76 -6.76 16.77
CA ASN A 84 12.55 -8.19 16.88
C ASN A 84 13.84 -8.95 16.54
N PRO A 85 14.46 -9.67 17.48
CA PRO A 85 15.71 -10.39 17.23
C PRO A 85 15.56 -11.53 16.23
N TYR A 86 14.33 -11.95 15.94
CA TYR A 86 14.02 -12.99 14.96
C TYR A 86 13.70 -12.43 13.56
N PHE A 87 13.60 -11.12 13.40
CA PHE A 87 13.51 -10.50 12.09
C PHE A 87 14.91 -10.36 11.51
N ASN A 88 15.33 -11.34 10.73
CA ASN A 88 16.69 -11.44 10.18
C ASN A 88 17.00 -10.45 9.06
N GLY A 89 16.34 -9.29 9.09
CA GLY A 89 16.50 -8.29 8.06
C GLY A 89 15.55 -8.49 6.89
N TRP A 90 15.78 -7.71 5.89
CA TRP A 90 15.01 -7.60 4.66
C TRP A 90 15.97 -7.34 3.50
N ALA A 91 15.66 -7.89 2.35
CA ALA A 91 16.51 -7.75 1.16
C ALA A 91 16.17 -6.48 0.36
N GLY A 92 15.09 -5.80 0.72
CA GLY A 92 14.61 -4.60 0.06
C GLY A 92 13.08 -4.53 0.02
N PHE A 93 12.57 -3.67 -0.85
CA PHE A 93 11.13 -3.58 -1.13
C PHE A 93 10.90 -3.44 -2.64
N THR A 94 9.67 -3.71 -3.06
CA THR A 94 9.31 -3.65 -4.46
C THR A 94 9.37 -2.23 -4.98
N HIS A 95 9.41 -2.08 -6.30
CA HIS A 95 9.14 -0.80 -6.92
C HIS A 95 7.80 -0.23 -6.43
N ILE A 96 7.76 1.08 -6.16
CA ILE A 96 6.54 1.72 -5.65
C ILE A 96 5.48 1.71 -6.74
N ARG A 97 4.30 1.18 -6.42
CA ARG A 97 3.11 1.23 -7.26
C ARG A 97 2.22 2.36 -6.79
N PHE A 98 1.80 3.23 -7.71
CA PHE A 98 0.79 4.24 -7.43
C PHE A 98 -0.61 3.67 -7.65
N ASN A 99 -1.53 4.08 -6.81
CA ASN A 99 -2.92 3.62 -6.77
C ASN A 99 -3.83 4.85 -6.84
N ARG A 100 -4.76 4.87 -7.80
CA ARG A 100 -5.73 5.94 -7.99
C ARG A 100 -7.16 5.39 -7.94
N TYR A 101 -7.97 5.97 -7.08
CA TYR A 101 -9.35 5.59 -6.89
C TYR A 101 -10.25 6.75 -7.32
N HIS A 102 -10.85 6.65 -8.48
CA HIS A 102 -11.91 7.54 -8.92
C HIS A 102 -13.24 7.24 -8.19
N PRO A 103 -14.27 8.10 -8.29
CA PRO A 103 -15.59 7.78 -7.73
C PRO A 103 -16.07 6.37 -8.16
N ASP A 104 -16.64 5.64 -7.20
CA ASP A 104 -17.09 4.25 -7.31
C ASP A 104 -15.95 3.19 -7.41
N ARG A 105 -14.69 3.58 -7.41
CA ARG A 105 -13.55 2.65 -7.38
C ARG A 105 -13.24 2.21 -5.97
N LEU A 106 -12.75 0.99 -5.84
CA LEU A 106 -12.45 0.33 -4.57
C LEU A 106 -11.26 -0.62 -4.71
N MET A 107 -10.82 -1.20 -3.60
CA MET A 107 -9.96 -2.38 -3.55
C MET A 107 -10.70 -3.47 -2.78
N ALA A 108 -10.97 -4.59 -3.42
CA ALA A 108 -11.67 -5.71 -2.79
C ALA A 108 -10.91 -6.25 -1.56
N LEU A 109 -11.62 -6.94 -0.67
CA LEU A 109 -11.02 -7.57 0.50
C LEU A 109 -9.98 -8.61 0.05
N HIS A 110 -8.76 -8.49 0.54
CA HIS A 110 -7.64 -9.37 0.21
C HIS A 110 -6.56 -9.33 1.29
N CYS A 111 -5.59 -10.21 1.16
CA CYS A 111 -4.31 -10.15 1.85
C CYS A 111 -3.20 -9.98 0.81
N ASP A 112 -2.13 -9.29 1.17
CA ASP A 112 -0.98 -9.07 0.28
C ASP A 112 -0.05 -10.28 0.16
N HIS A 113 -0.32 -11.33 0.88
CA HIS A 113 0.40 -12.60 0.83
C HIS A 113 0.02 -13.35 -0.44
N ILE A 114 0.65 -13.00 -1.56
CA ILE A 114 0.42 -13.61 -2.87
C ILE A 114 1.68 -14.39 -3.27
N HIS A 115 1.56 -15.69 -3.51
CA HIS A 115 2.68 -16.54 -3.90
C HIS A 115 3.28 -16.15 -5.26
N ASP A 116 2.50 -15.53 -6.14
CA ASP A 116 2.90 -15.18 -7.50
C ASP A 116 3.64 -13.84 -7.60
N MET A 117 3.64 -13.01 -6.55
CA MET A 117 4.31 -11.70 -6.57
C MET A 117 5.82 -11.81 -6.76
N PHE A 118 6.40 -12.97 -6.51
CA PHE A 118 7.82 -13.24 -6.52
C PHE A 118 8.22 -14.34 -7.49
N ASP A 119 7.40 -14.59 -8.49
CA ASP A 119 7.77 -15.42 -9.63
C ASP A 119 8.76 -14.68 -10.53
N GLY A 120 9.75 -15.39 -11.06
CA GLY A 120 10.78 -14.84 -11.91
C GLY A 120 12.07 -14.49 -11.15
N GLN A 121 12.56 -13.27 -11.28
CA GLN A 121 13.86 -12.86 -10.73
C GLN A 121 13.87 -12.70 -9.20
N ARG A 122 12.72 -12.41 -8.60
CA ARG A 122 12.55 -12.25 -7.15
C ARG A 122 11.70 -13.38 -6.63
N LYS A 123 12.27 -14.18 -5.73
CA LYS A 123 11.58 -15.28 -5.07
C LYS A 123 11.44 -14.96 -3.60
N GLY A 124 10.23 -15.02 -3.09
CA GLY A 124 9.94 -14.78 -1.68
C GLY A 124 8.48 -14.41 -1.45
N ILE A 125 8.11 -14.32 -0.21
CA ILE A 125 6.80 -13.89 0.25
C ILE A 125 6.96 -12.49 0.82
N PRO A 126 6.07 -11.52 0.51
CA PRO A 126 6.13 -10.22 1.16
C PRO A 126 5.97 -10.39 2.67
N THR A 127 6.82 -9.73 3.42
CA THR A 127 6.80 -9.76 4.89
C THR A 127 6.05 -8.57 5.48
N LEU A 128 6.22 -7.40 4.86
CA LEU A 128 5.55 -6.18 5.27
C LEU A 128 4.92 -5.48 4.05
N THR A 129 3.77 -4.89 4.28
CA THR A 129 3.10 -3.96 3.35
C THR A 129 3.38 -2.53 3.79
N ILE A 130 3.70 -1.69 2.83
CA ILE A 130 3.89 -0.26 2.97
C ILE A 130 2.80 0.44 2.17
N LEU A 131 2.00 1.27 2.82
CA LEU A 131 0.92 2.02 2.17
C LEU A 131 1.04 3.49 2.55
N GLY A 132 1.17 4.38 1.58
CA GLY A 132 1.18 5.82 1.81
C GLY A 132 -0.03 6.51 1.19
N LEU A 133 -0.58 7.51 1.89
CA LEU A 133 -1.71 8.31 1.42
C LEU A 133 -1.21 9.68 0.96
N LEU A 134 -1.64 10.09 -0.24
CA LEU A 134 -1.15 11.33 -0.85
C LEU A 134 -2.13 12.51 -0.71
N ASN A 135 -3.40 12.26 -0.37
CA ASN A 135 -4.39 13.32 -0.23
C ASN A 135 -5.54 12.94 0.71
N ASP A 136 -6.29 13.95 1.16
CA ASP A 136 -7.47 13.83 2.03
C ASP A 136 -8.73 14.50 1.41
N ASP A 137 -8.62 15.03 0.20
CA ASP A 137 -9.67 15.82 -0.47
C ASP A 137 -10.67 14.93 -1.22
N TYR A 138 -11.11 13.84 -0.58
CA TYR A 138 -12.10 12.90 -1.10
C TYR A 138 -13.09 12.45 0.00
N GLU A 139 -14.18 11.80 -0.38
CA GLU A 139 -15.17 11.19 0.54
C GLU A 139 -15.30 9.69 0.23
N GLY A 140 -15.57 8.86 1.25
CA GLY A 140 -15.50 7.41 1.17
C GLY A 140 -14.04 6.93 1.17
N GLY A 141 -13.77 5.76 0.60
CA GLY A 141 -12.41 5.24 0.47
C GLY A 141 -11.76 4.86 1.81
N GLU A 142 -12.56 4.50 2.81
CA GLU A 142 -12.08 4.04 4.12
C GLU A 142 -11.19 2.81 3.97
N PHE A 143 -10.09 2.78 4.71
CA PHE A 143 -9.22 1.61 4.80
C PHE A 143 -9.68 0.72 5.95
N LEU A 144 -10.20 -0.45 5.60
CA LEU A 144 -10.79 -1.39 6.54
C LEU A 144 -9.92 -2.64 6.64
N MET A 145 -9.71 -3.15 7.86
CA MET A 145 -8.94 -4.37 8.16
C MET A 145 -9.77 -5.35 8.97
N PHE A 146 -9.27 -6.59 9.09
CA PHE A 146 -9.82 -7.65 9.92
C PHE A 146 -11.29 -7.97 9.57
N ASP A 147 -11.53 -8.35 8.32
CA ASP A 147 -12.88 -8.64 7.79
C ASP A 147 -13.86 -7.46 7.92
N GLU A 148 -13.33 -6.23 7.76
CA GLU A 148 -14.08 -4.97 7.80
C GLU A 148 -14.47 -4.52 9.23
N GLU A 149 -14.03 -5.21 10.26
CA GLU A 149 -14.36 -4.86 11.64
C GLU A 149 -13.68 -3.59 12.13
N LYS A 150 -12.58 -3.19 11.45
CA LYS A 150 -11.78 -2.05 11.90
C LYS A 150 -11.39 -1.09 10.78
N GLU A 151 -11.81 0.16 10.92
CA GLU A 151 -11.28 1.28 10.14
C GLU A 151 -9.93 1.73 10.69
N ILE A 152 -8.91 1.74 9.84
CA ILE A 152 -7.60 2.32 10.16
C ILE A 152 -7.53 3.72 9.59
N LYS A 153 -7.52 4.72 10.47
CA LYS A 153 -7.47 6.13 10.08
C LYS A 153 -6.03 6.58 9.92
N PHE A 154 -5.72 7.09 8.75
CA PHE A 154 -4.47 7.78 8.43
C PHE A 154 -4.77 8.87 7.40
N LYS A 155 -3.90 9.85 7.29
CA LYS A 155 -4.12 11.07 6.51
C LYS A 155 -3.05 11.28 5.45
N ALA A 156 -3.24 12.26 4.59
CA ALA A 156 -2.25 12.66 3.60
C ALA A 156 -0.87 12.88 4.25
N GLY A 157 0.16 12.28 3.65
CA GLY A 157 1.53 12.31 4.14
C GLY A 157 1.89 11.20 5.13
N ASP A 158 0.91 10.43 5.60
CA ASP A 158 1.18 9.27 6.45
C ASP A 158 1.61 8.07 5.59
N ILE A 159 2.58 7.32 6.12
CA ILE A 159 2.98 6.00 5.63
C ILE A 159 2.62 4.97 6.70
N MET A 160 1.77 4.03 6.35
CA MET A 160 1.39 2.89 7.19
C MET A 160 2.24 1.68 6.82
N VAL A 161 2.73 0.96 7.83
CA VAL A 161 3.46 -0.30 7.67
C VAL A 161 2.79 -1.37 8.52
N PHE A 162 2.55 -2.55 7.94
CA PHE A 162 1.95 -3.69 8.63
C PHE A 162 2.38 -5.02 7.99
N PRO A 163 2.24 -6.17 8.70
CA PRO A 163 2.59 -7.47 8.13
C PRO A 163 1.70 -7.85 6.93
N SER A 164 2.28 -8.39 5.88
CA SER A 164 1.56 -8.79 4.65
C SER A 164 0.83 -10.12 4.74
N VAL A 165 0.94 -10.84 5.87
CA VAL A 165 0.44 -12.21 6.02
C VAL A 165 -1.09 -12.28 6.07
N PHE A 166 -1.64 -13.47 5.92
CA PHE A 166 -3.09 -13.75 5.87
C PHE A 166 -3.90 -13.30 7.10
N LEU A 167 -3.24 -12.94 8.20
CA LEU A 167 -3.88 -12.38 9.40
C LEU A 167 -4.26 -10.91 9.26
N TYR A 168 -3.90 -10.26 8.16
CA TYR A 168 -4.18 -8.84 7.89
C TYR A 168 -5.02 -8.68 6.61
N PRO A 169 -6.22 -9.29 6.55
CA PRO A 169 -7.14 -9.00 5.46
C PRO A 169 -7.54 -7.53 5.51
N HIS A 170 -7.55 -6.89 4.33
CA HIS A 170 -7.88 -5.47 4.23
C HIS A 170 -8.52 -5.12 2.90
N LYS A 171 -9.19 -3.98 2.87
CA LYS A 171 -9.81 -3.42 1.68
C LYS A 171 -9.82 -1.89 1.71
N VAL A 172 -10.11 -1.27 0.59
CA VAL A 172 -10.49 0.14 0.49
C VAL A 172 -11.95 0.19 0.04
N ALA A 173 -12.80 0.81 0.86
CA ALA A 173 -14.21 1.04 0.53
C ALA A 173 -14.34 1.91 -0.73
N PRO A 174 -15.49 1.92 -1.41
CA PRO A 174 -15.68 2.78 -2.57
C PRO A 174 -15.46 4.25 -2.25
N VAL A 175 -14.70 4.94 -3.08
CA VAL A 175 -14.65 6.41 -3.06
C VAL A 175 -16.00 6.93 -3.54
N THR A 176 -16.61 7.83 -2.81
CA THR A 176 -17.93 8.39 -3.15
C THR A 176 -17.83 9.74 -3.83
N LYS A 177 -16.76 10.51 -3.58
CA LYS A 177 -16.52 11.82 -4.18
C LYS A 177 -15.02 12.15 -4.20
N GLY A 178 -14.57 12.85 -5.23
CA GLY A 178 -13.15 13.22 -5.40
C GLY A 178 -12.33 12.05 -5.95
N VAL A 179 -11.01 12.14 -5.81
CA VAL A 179 -10.05 11.11 -6.22
C VAL A 179 -9.13 10.83 -5.04
N ARG A 180 -8.97 9.56 -4.69
CA ARG A 180 -8.03 9.13 -3.64
C ARG A 180 -6.75 8.62 -4.30
N ASP A 181 -5.63 9.29 -4.05
CA ASP A 181 -4.31 8.90 -4.49
C ASP A 181 -3.48 8.30 -3.35
N ALA A 182 -2.85 7.18 -3.61
CA ALA A 182 -2.03 6.45 -2.65
C ALA A 182 -0.85 5.77 -3.37
N PHE A 183 0.07 5.23 -2.61
CA PHE A 183 1.10 4.34 -3.15
C PHE A 183 1.26 3.12 -2.25
N VAL A 184 1.77 2.04 -2.82
CA VAL A 184 2.04 0.79 -2.11
C VAL A 184 3.38 0.20 -2.54
N SER A 185 4.02 -0.47 -1.61
CA SER A 185 5.21 -1.29 -1.84
C SER A 185 5.24 -2.43 -0.83
N TRP A 186 6.04 -3.45 -1.07
CA TRP A 186 6.14 -4.63 -0.21
C TRP A 186 7.60 -4.96 0.08
N VAL A 187 7.88 -5.24 1.36
CA VAL A 187 9.20 -5.71 1.83
C VAL A 187 9.28 -7.22 1.66
N TRP A 188 10.42 -7.72 1.20
CA TRP A 188 10.70 -9.17 1.08
C TRP A 188 12.02 -9.56 1.74
#